data_d2e8cc96cbff5c7bf066f789ad2e41c5
#
_entry.id   d2e8cc96cbff5c7bf066f789ad2e41c5
#
_cell.length_a   1.000
_cell.length_b   1.000
_cell.length_c   1.000
_cell.angle_alpha   90.00
_cell.angle_beta   90.00
_cell.angle_gamma   90.00
#
_symmetry.space_group_name_H-M   'P 1'
#
loop_
_entity.id
_entity.type
_entity.pdbx_description
1 polymer ?
#
loop_
_entity_poly.entity_id
_entity_poly.type
_entity_poly.pdbx_seq_one_letter_code
_entity_poly.pdbx_strand_id
1 'polypeptide(L)'
;TYHMARLLNLADGLKNGQFPVRMGGFAYDGYGGVMSVFYPDTFLYPFALMILGGASAVYVCNVFSVALNIGAALSMYVAAKRLFEKRWAATGASILYTLASYRVVNVFTRIAFGEALAMVFLPLFLVNLYDVVCGDARRWKGLALSAACIFCSHMITTLFCAVLAAGFCLLHIRKIILQKRLLPLVKAVLVCLLLCLYRIGPFVMYSMQGLGADDLFRNITEFSVELGQVLLMNAGTITRETNNPQIMEFSVEIGLPLMIGAALALYAALQKEERGKSEWAALKLV
;
A
#
# COMPACT_ATOMS: atom_id res chain seq x y z
N THR A 1 6.08 20.13 -2.84
CA THR A 1 6.26 18.79 -2.24
C THR A 1 6.77 17.79 -3.28
N TYR A 2 7.43 16.72 -2.83
CA TYR A 2 8.01 15.68 -3.71
C TYR A 2 7.01 15.09 -4.72
N HIS A 3 5.81 14.74 -4.27
CA HIS A 3 4.79 14.13 -5.16
C HIS A 3 4.21 15.11 -6.18
N MET A 4 4.15 16.40 -5.84
CA MET A 4 3.77 17.43 -6.81
C MET A 4 4.83 17.58 -7.91
N ALA A 5 6.12 17.56 -7.54
CA ALA A 5 7.21 17.56 -8.52
C ALA A 5 7.14 16.34 -9.45
N ARG A 6 6.80 15.15 -8.93
CA ARG A 6 6.61 13.96 -9.74
C ARG A 6 5.46 14.10 -10.75
N LEU A 7 4.33 14.69 -10.37
CA LEU A 7 3.22 14.95 -11.29
C LEU A 7 3.62 15.92 -12.40
N LEU A 8 4.32 17.00 -12.05
CA LEU A 8 4.83 17.96 -13.00
C LEU A 8 5.85 17.32 -13.96
N ASN A 9 6.75 16.51 -13.43
CA ASN A 9 7.73 15.76 -14.22
C ASN A 9 7.08 14.78 -15.21
N LEU A 10 6.02 14.10 -14.78
CA LEU A 10 5.21 13.23 -15.65
C LEU A 10 4.51 14.04 -16.75
N ALA A 11 3.89 15.16 -16.42
CA ALA A 11 3.22 16.02 -17.36
C ALA A 11 4.22 16.58 -18.40
N ASP A 12 5.41 17.02 -17.97
CA ASP A 12 6.45 17.48 -18.87
C ASP A 12 6.94 16.37 -19.81
N GLY A 13 7.24 15.17 -19.30
CA GLY A 13 7.62 14.04 -20.13
C GLY A 13 6.56 13.67 -21.17
N LEU A 14 5.27 13.67 -20.79
CA LEU A 14 4.17 13.43 -21.72
C LEU A 14 4.05 14.52 -22.78
N LYS A 15 4.22 15.79 -22.39
CA LYS A 15 4.21 16.94 -23.31
C LYS A 15 5.30 16.81 -24.39
N ASN A 16 6.45 16.25 -24.01
CA ASN A 16 7.58 15.98 -24.88
C ASN A 16 7.47 14.64 -25.64
N GLY A 17 6.30 14.01 -25.65
CA GLY A 17 6.02 12.77 -26.39
C GLY A 17 6.59 11.50 -25.78
N GLN A 18 7.07 11.53 -24.54
CA GLN A 18 7.61 10.36 -23.88
C GLN A 18 6.50 9.53 -23.21
N PHE A 19 6.35 8.27 -23.62
CA PHE A 19 5.46 7.30 -22.98
C PHE A 19 6.00 5.87 -23.08
N PRO A 20 6.14 5.14 -21.96
CA PRO A 20 6.05 5.64 -20.58
C PRO A 20 7.18 6.59 -20.25
N VAL A 21 6.90 7.58 -19.37
CA VAL A 21 7.90 8.58 -18.96
C VAL A 21 8.96 7.90 -18.09
N ARG A 22 10.22 8.04 -18.48
CA ARG A 22 11.36 7.49 -17.75
C ARG A 22 12.22 8.59 -17.13
N MET A 23 12.43 9.65 -17.91
CA MET A 23 13.19 10.82 -17.50
C MET A 23 12.34 12.07 -17.76
N GLY A 24 12.16 12.89 -16.78
CA GLY A 24 11.44 14.15 -16.95
C GLY A 24 12.35 15.33 -16.74
N GLY A 25 12.19 16.37 -17.56
CA GLY A 25 13.04 17.56 -17.57
C GLY A 25 12.76 18.54 -16.41
N PHE A 26 11.69 18.36 -15.66
CA PHE A 26 11.33 19.26 -14.56
C PHE A 26 12.23 19.12 -13.32
N ALA A 27 12.90 17.97 -13.15
CA ALA A 27 13.76 17.72 -12.01
C ALA A 27 15.16 18.34 -12.21
N TYR A 28 15.82 18.71 -11.10
CA TYR A 28 17.21 19.18 -11.07
C TYR A 28 17.49 20.34 -12.02
N ASP A 29 16.71 21.42 -11.92
CA ASP A 29 16.89 22.65 -12.70
C ASP A 29 16.90 22.42 -14.23
N GLY A 30 16.18 21.42 -14.72
CA GLY A 30 16.08 21.11 -16.14
C GLY A 30 17.03 20.03 -16.64
N TYR A 31 17.95 19.55 -15.83
CA TYR A 31 18.85 18.45 -16.20
C TYR A 31 18.14 17.10 -16.28
N GLY A 32 16.94 17.01 -15.65
CA GLY A 32 16.15 15.80 -15.64
C GLY A 32 16.56 14.81 -14.57
N GLY A 33 15.71 13.77 -14.39
CA GLY A 33 15.95 12.74 -13.38
C GLY A 33 15.15 11.48 -13.68
N VAL A 34 15.68 10.34 -13.24
CA VAL A 34 15.09 8.99 -13.42
C VAL A 34 14.09 8.61 -12.32
N MET A 35 13.45 9.60 -11.69
CA MET A 35 12.52 9.39 -10.56
C MET A 35 11.41 8.37 -10.90
N SER A 36 10.90 8.40 -12.12
CA SER A 36 9.84 7.50 -12.60
C SER A 36 10.30 6.05 -12.75
N VAL A 37 11.60 5.78 -12.78
CA VAL A 37 12.14 4.41 -12.80
C VAL A 37 12.11 3.81 -11.39
N PHE A 38 12.59 4.55 -10.38
CA PHE A 38 12.75 4.04 -9.01
C PHE A 38 11.48 4.15 -8.17
N TYR A 39 10.62 5.14 -8.45
CA TYR A 39 9.36 5.29 -7.72
C TYR A 39 8.15 5.09 -8.64
N PRO A 40 7.22 4.17 -8.33
CA PRO A 40 6.07 3.86 -9.20
C PRO A 40 5.18 5.08 -9.45
N ASP A 41 4.81 5.28 -10.71
CA ASP A 41 4.01 6.41 -11.20
C ASP A 41 2.79 6.00 -12.03
N THR A 42 2.55 4.70 -12.19
CA THR A 42 1.52 4.13 -13.05
C THR A 42 0.15 4.78 -12.89
N PHE A 43 -0.27 5.00 -11.65
CA PHE A 43 -1.57 5.58 -11.34
C PHE A 43 -1.57 7.13 -11.34
N LEU A 44 -0.43 7.75 -11.56
CA LEU A 44 -0.32 9.21 -11.65
C LEU A 44 -0.61 9.75 -13.06
N TYR A 45 -0.59 8.91 -14.09
CA TYR A 45 -0.81 9.34 -15.48
C TYR A 45 -2.14 10.08 -15.71
N PRO A 46 -3.30 9.61 -15.22
CA PRO A 46 -4.56 10.36 -15.37
C PRO A 46 -4.49 11.76 -14.77
N PHE A 47 -3.78 11.93 -13.66
CA PHE A 47 -3.60 13.20 -12.98
C PHE A 47 -2.58 14.09 -13.69
N ALA A 48 -1.54 13.53 -14.28
CA ALA A 48 -0.61 14.26 -15.14
C ALA A 48 -1.32 14.80 -16.40
N LEU A 49 -2.26 14.05 -16.98
CA LEU A 49 -3.09 14.52 -18.10
C LEU A 49 -3.99 15.70 -17.70
N MET A 50 -4.49 15.76 -16.46
CA MET A 50 -5.21 16.93 -15.97
C MET A 50 -4.33 18.19 -15.94
N ILE A 51 -3.05 18.05 -15.56
CA ILE A 51 -2.08 19.16 -15.59
C ILE A 51 -1.85 19.62 -17.04
N LEU A 52 -1.69 18.70 -17.98
CA LEU A 52 -1.60 19.02 -19.42
C LEU A 52 -2.84 19.74 -19.95
N GLY A 53 -4.01 19.43 -19.40
CA GLY A 53 -5.27 20.10 -19.68
C GLY A 53 -5.41 21.49 -19.03
N GLY A 54 -4.37 21.99 -18.33
CA GLY A 54 -4.33 23.31 -17.71
C GLY A 54 -4.72 23.37 -16.24
N ALA A 55 -4.98 22.23 -15.59
CA ALA A 55 -5.28 22.21 -14.17
C ALA A 55 -4.01 22.49 -13.34
N SER A 56 -4.14 23.26 -12.25
CA SER A 56 -3.01 23.53 -11.36
C SER A 56 -2.58 22.25 -10.62
N ALA A 57 -1.29 22.08 -10.40
CA ALA A 57 -0.73 20.91 -9.69
C ALA A 57 -1.33 20.75 -8.29
N VAL A 58 -1.63 21.84 -7.59
CA VAL A 58 -2.26 21.83 -6.26
C VAL A 58 -3.69 21.26 -6.36
N TYR A 59 -4.47 21.72 -7.31
CA TYR A 59 -5.82 21.20 -7.55
C TYR A 59 -5.78 19.69 -7.86
N VAL A 60 -4.86 19.27 -8.71
CA VAL A 60 -4.70 17.86 -9.09
C VAL A 60 -4.28 17.00 -7.87
N CYS A 61 -3.40 17.48 -7.00
CA CYS A 61 -3.07 16.79 -5.75
C CYS A 61 -4.31 16.61 -4.85
N ASN A 62 -5.16 17.64 -4.74
CA ASN A 62 -6.40 17.55 -3.96
C ASN A 62 -7.37 16.53 -4.57
N VAL A 63 -7.55 16.53 -5.88
CA VAL A 63 -8.38 15.52 -6.58
C VAL A 63 -7.82 14.10 -6.35
N PHE A 64 -6.51 13.96 -6.40
CA PHE A 64 -5.87 12.67 -6.11
C PHE A 64 -6.11 12.22 -4.67
N SER A 65 -5.99 13.12 -3.69
CA SER A 65 -6.29 12.82 -2.28
C SER A 65 -7.74 12.35 -2.08
N VAL A 66 -8.70 12.99 -2.76
CA VAL A 66 -10.10 12.55 -2.75
C VAL A 66 -10.25 11.16 -3.36
N ALA A 67 -9.62 10.92 -4.52
CA ALA A 67 -9.63 9.60 -5.18
C ALA A 67 -9.05 8.50 -4.29
N LEU A 68 -7.96 8.77 -3.57
CA LEU A 68 -7.36 7.84 -2.60
C LEU A 68 -8.33 7.50 -1.47
N ASN A 69 -9.07 8.47 -0.95
CA ASN A 69 -10.03 8.23 0.14
C ASN A 69 -11.24 7.42 -0.34
N ILE A 70 -11.81 7.76 -1.49
CA ILE A 70 -12.91 7.01 -2.10
C ILE A 70 -12.45 5.58 -2.44
N GLY A 71 -11.28 5.43 -3.07
CA GLY A 71 -10.71 4.14 -3.42
C GLY A 71 -10.51 3.24 -2.21
N ALA A 72 -9.96 3.76 -1.12
CA ALA A 72 -9.76 3.01 0.11
C ALA A 72 -11.08 2.58 0.77
N ALA A 73 -12.07 3.48 0.83
CA ALA A 73 -13.39 3.17 1.35
C ALA A 73 -14.06 2.05 0.55
N LEU A 74 -14.05 2.14 -0.77
CA LEU A 74 -14.65 1.15 -1.65
C LEU A 74 -13.93 -0.21 -1.57
N SER A 75 -12.60 -0.22 -1.60
CA SER A 75 -11.82 -1.45 -1.55
C SER A 75 -12.02 -2.19 -0.22
N MET A 76 -11.98 -1.46 0.90
CA MET A 76 -12.21 -2.06 2.21
C MET A 76 -13.64 -2.52 2.37
N TYR A 77 -14.64 -1.76 1.88
CA TYR A 77 -16.03 -2.21 1.88
C TYR A 77 -16.19 -3.53 1.11
N VAL A 78 -15.63 -3.64 -0.09
CA VAL A 78 -15.70 -4.86 -0.91
C VAL A 78 -15.02 -6.03 -0.22
N ALA A 79 -13.82 -5.81 0.34
CA ALA A 79 -13.08 -6.85 1.05
C ALA A 79 -13.85 -7.33 2.30
N ALA A 80 -14.29 -6.41 3.15
CA ALA A 80 -15.02 -6.72 4.36
C ALA A 80 -16.38 -7.36 4.09
N LYS A 81 -17.09 -6.94 3.03
CA LYS A 81 -18.37 -7.57 2.65
C LYS A 81 -18.19 -9.03 2.22
N ARG A 82 -17.07 -9.37 1.59
CA ARG A 82 -16.75 -10.78 1.26
C ARG A 82 -16.46 -11.61 2.50
N LEU A 83 -15.79 -11.03 3.51
CA LEU A 83 -15.42 -11.76 4.73
C LEU A 83 -16.60 -11.92 5.70
N PHE A 84 -17.37 -10.86 5.90
CA PHE A 84 -18.41 -10.82 6.93
C PHE A 84 -19.82 -11.05 6.41
N GLU A 85 -20.04 -10.98 5.08
CA GLU A 85 -21.34 -11.11 4.40
C GLU A 85 -22.41 -10.10 4.85
N LYS A 86 -22.14 -9.31 5.90
CA LYS A 86 -23.04 -8.31 6.51
C LYS A 86 -22.69 -6.91 6.03
N ARG A 87 -23.68 -6.19 5.49
CA ARG A 87 -23.48 -4.82 4.97
C ARG A 87 -22.99 -3.84 6.05
N TRP A 88 -23.61 -3.87 7.24
CA TRP A 88 -23.26 -2.97 8.33
C TRP A 88 -21.80 -3.17 8.80
N ALA A 89 -21.34 -4.43 8.89
CA ALA A 89 -19.96 -4.74 9.26
C ALA A 89 -18.98 -4.25 8.19
N ALA A 90 -19.32 -4.43 6.91
CA ALA A 90 -18.51 -3.92 5.79
C ALA A 90 -18.44 -2.38 5.80
N THR A 91 -19.55 -1.70 6.08
CA THR A 91 -19.56 -0.23 6.20
C THR A 91 -18.72 0.24 7.39
N GLY A 92 -18.88 -0.37 8.56
CA GLY A 92 -18.08 -0.06 9.74
C GLY A 92 -16.59 -0.24 9.51
N ALA A 93 -16.18 -1.38 8.94
CA ALA A 93 -14.79 -1.65 8.57
C ALA A 93 -14.24 -0.63 7.56
N SER A 94 -15.05 -0.26 6.56
CA SER A 94 -14.68 0.76 5.57
C SER A 94 -14.43 2.13 6.22
N ILE A 95 -15.30 2.56 7.12
CA ILE A 95 -15.15 3.82 7.85
C ILE A 95 -13.89 3.78 8.72
N LEU A 96 -13.72 2.74 9.53
CA LEU A 96 -12.55 2.60 10.40
C LEU A 96 -11.25 2.58 9.62
N TYR A 97 -11.20 1.86 8.50
CA TYR A 97 -10.02 1.81 7.63
C TYR A 97 -9.71 3.16 7.00
N THR A 98 -10.72 3.84 6.48
CA THR A 98 -10.54 5.12 5.79
C THR A 98 -10.09 6.22 6.74
N LEU A 99 -10.57 6.19 7.98
CA LEU A 99 -10.25 7.16 9.02
C LEU A 99 -9.11 6.71 9.96
N ALA A 100 -8.43 5.60 9.66
CA ALA A 100 -7.29 5.15 10.45
C ALA A 100 -6.21 6.26 10.52
N SER A 101 -5.72 6.56 11.73
CA SER A 101 -4.80 7.68 11.99
C SER A 101 -3.60 7.69 11.07
N TYR A 102 -2.90 6.57 10.93
CA TYR A 102 -1.75 6.44 10.05
C TYR A 102 -2.09 6.75 8.58
N ARG A 103 -3.26 6.30 8.11
CA ARG A 103 -3.70 6.57 6.74
C ARG A 103 -4.02 8.05 6.51
N VAL A 104 -4.69 8.69 7.47
CA VAL A 104 -5.01 10.13 7.43
C VAL A 104 -3.71 10.95 7.39
N VAL A 105 -2.74 10.60 8.24
CA VAL A 105 -1.42 11.24 8.26
C VAL A 105 -0.71 11.06 6.91
N ASN A 106 -0.74 9.88 6.31
CA ASN A 106 -0.11 9.64 5.01
C ASN A 106 -0.72 10.46 3.87
N VAL A 107 -2.04 10.67 3.88
CA VAL A 107 -2.72 11.43 2.82
C VAL A 107 -2.57 12.93 3.01
N PHE A 108 -2.74 13.45 4.23
CA PHE A 108 -2.91 14.89 4.47
C PHE A 108 -1.69 15.57 5.08
N THR A 109 -0.85 14.86 5.84
CA THR A 109 0.31 15.44 6.51
C THR A 109 1.61 15.11 5.78
N ARG A 110 1.90 13.83 5.61
CA ARG A 110 3.11 13.36 4.89
C ARG A 110 3.01 13.54 3.38
N ILE A 111 1.78 13.54 2.87
CA ILE A 111 1.50 13.52 1.42
C ILE A 111 2.26 12.33 0.76
N ALA A 112 2.29 11.18 1.44
CA ALA A 112 2.97 9.96 0.97
C ALA A 112 2.07 9.19 -0.01
N PHE A 113 1.78 9.80 -1.16
CA PHE A 113 0.79 9.33 -2.12
C PHE A 113 1.03 7.91 -2.64
N GLY A 114 2.28 7.48 -2.78
CA GLY A 114 2.57 6.11 -3.21
C GLY A 114 2.13 5.08 -2.19
N GLU A 115 2.45 5.30 -0.92
CA GLU A 115 2.03 4.44 0.19
C GLU A 115 0.51 4.47 0.39
N ALA A 116 -0.09 5.67 0.39
CA ALA A 116 -1.54 5.83 0.49
C ALA A 116 -2.29 5.15 -0.66
N LEU A 117 -1.71 5.13 -1.87
CA LEU A 117 -2.24 4.42 -3.03
C LEU A 117 -2.11 2.89 -2.86
N ALA A 118 -1.01 2.38 -2.35
CA ALA A 118 -0.87 0.96 -2.04
C ALA A 118 -1.91 0.51 -1.00
N MET A 119 -2.22 1.36 -0.02
CA MET A 119 -3.29 1.11 0.96
C MET A 119 -4.67 1.01 0.31
N VAL A 120 -4.92 1.61 -0.86
CA VAL A 120 -6.18 1.38 -1.60
C VAL A 120 -6.32 -0.07 -2.02
N PHE A 121 -5.26 -0.72 -2.43
CA PHE A 121 -5.29 -2.10 -2.94
C PHE A 121 -5.05 -3.16 -1.88
N LEU A 122 -4.52 -2.78 -0.71
CA LEU A 122 -4.17 -3.70 0.37
C LEU A 122 -5.36 -4.57 0.86
N PRO A 123 -6.57 -4.02 1.12
CA PRO A 123 -7.71 -4.86 1.53
C PRO A 123 -8.09 -5.91 0.48
N LEU A 124 -8.03 -5.53 -0.81
CA LEU A 124 -8.31 -6.45 -1.90
C LEU A 124 -7.25 -7.55 -2.01
N PHE A 125 -5.98 -7.21 -1.81
CA PHE A 125 -4.89 -8.18 -1.77
C PHE A 125 -5.10 -9.21 -0.66
N LEU A 126 -5.38 -8.74 0.55
CA LEU A 126 -5.58 -9.61 1.72
C LEU A 126 -6.76 -10.56 1.55
N VAL A 127 -7.91 -10.06 1.11
CA VAL A 127 -9.10 -10.91 0.91
C VAL A 127 -8.88 -11.90 -0.23
N ASN A 128 -8.22 -11.51 -1.33
CA ASN A 128 -7.94 -12.42 -2.42
C ASN A 128 -6.89 -13.48 -2.04
N LEU A 129 -5.88 -13.13 -1.23
CA LEU A 129 -4.92 -14.08 -0.68
C LEU A 129 -5.62 -15.11 0.20
N TYR A 130 -6.48 -14.65 1.11
CA TYR A 130 -7.30 -15.52 1.94
C TYR A 130 -8.17 -16.46 1.10
N ASP A 131 -8.88 -15.93 0.10
CA ASP A 131 -9.73 -16.71 -0.79
C ASP A 131 -8.92 -17.78 -1.52
N VAL A 132 -7.78 -17.44 -2.11
CA VAL A 132 -6.95 -18.41 -2.84
C VAL A 132 -6.41 -19.51 -1.94
N VAL A 133 -6.02 -19.20 -0.70
CA VAL A 133 -5.45 -20.16 0.24
C VAL A 133 -6.53 -20.91 1.00
N CYS A 134 -7.59 -20.25 1.44
CA CYS A 134 -8.58 -20.81 2.37
C CYS A 134 -10.00 -20.94 1.80
N GLY A 135 -10.34 -20.14 0.80
CA GLY A 135 -11.66 -20.05 0.20
C GLY A 135 -11.70 -20.54 -1.25
N ASP A 136 -12.09 -19.67 -2.18
CA ASP A 136 -12.22 -19.94 -3.62
C ASP A 136 -10.91 -19.68 -4.38
N ALA A 137 -10.21 -20.73 -4.78
CA ALA A 137 -8.97 -20.66 -5.55
C ALA A 137 -9.11 -19.95 -6.91
N ARG A 138 -10.32 -19.79 -7.44
CA ARG A 138 -10.56 -19.06 -8.71
C ARG A 138 -10.26 -17.58 -8.59
N ARG A 139 -10.15 -17.05 -7.37
CA ARG A 139 -9.80 -15.65 -7.08
C ARG A 139 -8.32 -15.31 -7.32
N TRP A 140 -7.51 -16.26 -7.81
CA TRP A 140 -6.10 -16.03 -8.12
C TRP A 140 -5.87 -14.85 -9.07
N LYS A 141 -6.80 -14.56 -9.99
CA LYS A 141 -6.72 -13.37 -10.88
C LYS A 141 -6.84 -12.06 -10.08
N GLY A 142 -7.74 -12.02 -9.10
CA GLY A 142 -7.88 -10.88 -8.19
C GLY A 142 -6.64 -10.68 -7.33
N LEU A 143 -6.03 -11.78 -6.85
CA LEU A 143 -4.77 -11.73 -6.12
C LEU A 143 -3.64 -11.16 -7.00
N ALA A 144 -3.49 -11.67 -8.22
CA ALA A 144 -2.50 -11.17 -9.18
C ALA A 144 -2.65 -9.68 -9.46
N LEU A 145 -3.89 -9.23 -9.74
CA LEU A 145 -4.18 -7.83 -10.05
C LEU A 145 -3.92 -6.92 -8.84
N SER A 146 -4.43 -7.27 -7.66
CA SER A 146 -4.22 -6.45 -6.45
C SER A 146 -2.74 -6.38 -6.06
N ALA A 147 -1.99 -7.47 -6.18
CA ALA A 147 -0.55 -7.49 -5.96
C ALA A 147 0.20 -6.60 -6.97
N ALA A 148 -0.15 -6.68 -8.26
CA ALA A 148 0.43 -5.82 -9.29
C ALA A 148 0.11 -4.33 -9.06
N CYS A 149 -1.12 -4.01 -8.63
CA CYS A 149 -1.49 -2.64 -8.27
C CYS A 149 -0.67 -2.11 -7.09
N ILE A 150 -0.40 -2.92 -6.05
CA ILE A 150 0.46 -2.53 -4.93
C ILE A 150 1.89 -2.31 -5.42
N PHE A 151 2.44 -3.22 -6.24
CA PHE A 151 3.78 -3.07 -6.83
C PHE A 151 3.90 -1.78 -7.64
N CYS A 152 2.89 -1.46 -8.44
CA CYS A 152 2.84 -0.24 -9.24
C CYS A 152 2.48 1.03 -8.44
N SER A 153 2.31 0.91 -7.12
CA SER A 153 2.03 2.03 -6.20
C SER A 153 3.22 2.32 -5.29
N HIS A 154 3.74 1.30 -4.57
CA HIS A 154 4.78 1.50 -3.56
C HIS A 154 5.62 0.23 -3.33
N MET A 155 6.93 0.33 -3.56
CA MET A 155 7.85 -0.82 -3.53
C MET A 155 7.98 -1.44 -2.14
N ILE A 156 8.11 -0.61 -1.09
CA ILE A 156 8.29 -1.09 0.28
C ILE A 156 7.03 -1.84 0.75
N THR A 157 5.84 -1.30 0.48
CA THR A 157 4.57 -1.99 0.81
C THR A 157 4.46 -3.32 0.06
N THR A 158 4.98 -3.40 -1.16
CA THR A 158 5.02 -4.66 -1.92
C THR A 158 5.86 -5.70 -1.20
N LEU A 159 7.03 -5.32 -0.70
CA LEU A 159 7.91 -6.22 0.06
C LEU A 159 7.19 -6.74 1.33
N PHE A 160 6.55 -5.85 2.09
CA PHE A 160 5.78 -6.26 3.27
C PHE A 160 4.63 -7.20 2.90
N CYS A 161 3.90 -6.93 1.82
CA CYS A 161 2.84 -7.82 1.32
C CYS A 161 3.39 -9.19 0.89
N ALA A 162 4.58 -9.24 0.28
CA ALA A 162 5.23 -10.49 -0.10
C ALA A 162 5.63 -11.32 1.13
N VAL A 163 6.22 -10.68 2.13
CA VAL A 163 6.60 -11.34 3.40
C VAL A 163 5.35 -11.86 4.12
N LEU A 164 4.29 -11.05 4.22
CA LEU A 164 3.02 -11.43 4.82
C LEU A 164 2.38 -12.61 4.07
N ALA A 165 2.36 -12.55 2.73
CA ALA A 165 1.82 -13.65 1.91
C ALA A 165 2.62 -14.94 2.08
N ALA A 166 3.96 -14.85 2.13
CA ALA A 166 4.82 -16.01 2.39
C ALA A 166 4.54 -16.62 3.77
N GLY A 167 4.49 -15.79 4.82
CA GLY A 167 4.14 -16.22 6.17
C GLY A 167 2.76 -16.87 6.24
N PHE A 168 1.75 -16.26 5.61
CA PHE A 168 0.40 -16.83 5.55
C PHE A 168 0.36 -18.16 4.80
N CYS A 169 1.09 -18.29 3.69
CA CYS A 169 1.20 -19.55 2.95
C CYS A 169 1.92 -20.63 3.78
N LEU A 170 2.97 -20.28 4.51
CA LEU A 170 3.68 -21.21 5.40
C LEU A 170 2.76 -21.73 6.51
N LEU A 171 2.01 -20.87 7.16
CA LEU A 171 1.03 -21.27 8.18
C LEU A 171 -0.04 -22.21 7.64
N HIS A 172 -0.40 -22.08 6.34
CA HIS A 172 -1.43 -22.89 5.69
C HIS A 172 -0.86 -23.93 4.72
N ILE A 173 0.44 -24.28 4.82
CA ILE A 173 1.14 -25.13 3.85
C ILE A 173 0.47 -26.48 3.64
N ARG A 174 -0.01 -27.11 4.71
CA ARG A 174 -0.73 -28.39 4.63
C ARG A 174 -2.00 -28.26 3.79
N LYS A 175 -2.76 -27.18 3.97
CA LYS A 175 -3.99 -26.91 3.20
C LYS A 175 -3.68 -26.65 1.73
N ILE A 176 -2.62 -25.88 1.45
CA ILE A 176 -2.17 -25.59 0.09
C ILE A 176 -1.83 -26.88 -0.66
N ILE A 177 -1.09 -27.80 -0.03
CA ILE A 177 -0.68 -29.06 -0.63
C ILE A 177 -1.91 -29.97 -0.82
N LEU A 178 -2.68 -30.23 0.23
CA LEU A 178 -3.81 -31.16 0.20
C LEU A 178 -4.92 -30.71 -0.76
N GLN A 179 -5.19 -29.42 -0.86
CA GLN A 179 -6.24 -28.85 -1.72
C GLN A 179 -5.71 -28.39 -3.09
N LYS A 180 -4.45 -28.73 -3.43
CA LYS A 180 -3.81 -28.38 -4.71
C LYS A 180 -3.85 -26.88 -5.04
N ARG A 181 -3.68 -26.02 -4.00
CA ARG A 181 -3.73 -24.55 -4.11
C ARG A 181 -2.44 -23.93 -4.66
N LEU A 182 -1.38 -24.71 -4.81
CA LEU A 182 -0.08 -24.21 -5.30
C LEU A 182 -0.19 -23.64 -6.72
N LEU A 183 -0.90 -24.33 -7.62
CA LEU A 183 -1.02 -23.86 -9.02
C LEU A 183 -1.72 -22.49 -9.13
N PRO A 184 -2.86 -22.22 -8.45
CA PRO A 184 -3.44 -20.87 -8.42
C PRO A 184 -2.49 -19.79 -7.86
N LEU A 185 -1.71 -20.10 -6.82
CA LEU A 185 -0.73 -19.17 -6.26
C LEU A 185 0.39 -18.87 -7.26
N VAL A 186 0.96 -19.90 -7.89
CA VAL A 186 1.98 -19.73 -8.93
C VAL A 186 1.44 -18.91 -10.11
N LYS A 187 0.22 -19.18 -10.57
CA LYS A 187 -0.43 -18.38 -11.62
C LYS A 187 -0.57 -16.92 -11.21
N ALA A 188 -0.97 -16.67 -9.95
CA ALA A 188 -1.09 -15.30 -9.44
C ALA A 188 0.26 -14.55 -9.47
N VAL A 189 1.33 -15.21 -9.02
CA VAL A 189 2.69 -14.63 -9.04
C VAL A 189 3.15 -14.36 -10.48
N LEU A 190 3.01 -15.34 -11.37
CA LEU A 190 3.46 -15.20 -12.77
C LEU A 190 2.72 -14.06 -13.49
N VAL A 191 1.40 -13.98 -13.32
CA VAL A 191 0.60 -12.89 -13.92
C VAL A 191 0.94 -11.54 -13.29
N CYS A 192 1.14 -11.48 -11.98
CA CYS A 192 1.60 -10.27 -11.31
C CYS A 192 2.95 -9.79 -11.89
N LEU A 193 3.94 -10.67 -12.01
CA LEU A 193 5.24 -10.34 -12.61
C LEU A 193 5.10 -9.89 -14.07
N LEU A 194 4.28 -10.56 -14.85
CA LEU A 194 4.02 -10.19 -16.25
C LEU A 194 3.42 -8.77 -16.35
N LEU A 195 2.42 -8.45 -15.50
CA LEU A 195 1.82 -7.12 -15.47
C LEU A 195 2.81 -6.03 -15.03
N CYS A 196 3.80 -6.40 -14.21
CA CYS A 196 4.79 -5.46 -13.69
C CYS A 196 6.08 -5.39 -14.55
N LEU A 197 6.21 -6.20 -15.59
CA LEU A 197 7.44 -6.36 -16.36
C LEU A 197 7.96 -5.04 -16.95
N TYR A 198 7.05 -4.18 -17.41
CA TYR A 198 7.39 -2.86 -17.93
C TYR A 198 8.05 -1.92 -16.89
N ARG A 199 7.86 -2.22 -15.61
CA ARG A 199 8.50 -1.52 -14.47
C ARG A 199 9.77 -2.23 -14.03
N ILE A 200 9.71 -3.56 -13.91
CA ILE A 200 10.83 -4.39 -13.43
C ILE A 200 12.03 -4.25 -14.37
N GLY A 201 11.81 -4.30 -15.69
CA GLY A 201 12.89 -4.23 -16.66
C GLY A 201 13.77 -2.97 -16.51
N PRO A 202 13.21 -1.75 -16.64
CA PRO A 202 13.97 -0.52 -16.43
C PRO A 202 14.57 -0.41 -15.02
N PHE A 203 13.84 -0.79 -13.97
CA PHE A 203 14.34 -0.77 -12.61
C PHE A 203 15.63 -1.60 -12.46
N VAL A 204 15.64 -2.84 -12.94
CA VAL A 204 16.82 -3.72 -12.90
C VAL A 204 17.95 -3.13 -13.72
N MET A 205 17.66 -2.68 -14.96
CA MET A 205 18.67 -2.13 -15.86
C MET A 205 19.39 -0.92 -15.25
N TYR A 206 18.66 0.03 -14.69
CA TYR A 206 19.25 1.23 -14.10
C TYR A 206 19.93 0.94 -12.74
N SER A 207 19.38 0.02 -11.94
CA SER A 207 20.03 -0.42 -10.70
C SER A 207 21.37 -1.10 -10.95
N MET A 208 21.49 -1.89 -12.01
CA MET A 208 22.77 -2.52 -12.40
C MET A 208 23.83 -1.50 -12.84
N GLN A 209 23.42 -0.30 -13.24
CA GLN A 209 24.32 0.81 -13.57
C GLN A 209 24.75 1.65 -12.35
N GLY A 210 24.37 1.21 -11.14
CA GLY A 210 24.70 1.91 -9.89
C GLY A 210 23.81 3.12 -9.60
N LEU A 211 22.80 3.40 -10.42
CA LEU A 211 21.87 4.49 -10.19
C LEU A 211 20.89 4.11 -9.07
N GLY A 212 20.72 4.98 -8.08
CA GLY A 212 19.77 4.79 -6.97
C GLY A 212 20.31 4.02 -5.77
N ALA A 213 21.61 3.69 -5.72
CA ALA A 213 22.21 2.93 -4.63
C ALA A 213 22.64 3.78 -3.42
N ASP A 214 22.87 5.06 -3.59
CA ASP A 214 23.56 5.89 -2.60
C ASP A 214 22.74 6.19 -1.33
N ASP A 215 21.41 6.03 -1.37
CA ASP A 215 20.52 6.31 -0.23
C ASP A 215 20.03 5.07 0.54
N LEU A 216 20.41 3.87 0.13
CA LEU A 216 19.91 2.61 0.71
C LEU A 216 20.45 2.31 2.13
N PHE A 217 21.52 2.99 2.55
CA PHE A 217 22.21 2.77 3.82
C PHE A 217 22.09 3.92 4.82
N ARG A 218 21.01 4.67 4.78
CA ARG A 218 20.72 5.59 5.88
C ARG A 218 20.57 4.80 7.18
N ASN A 219 21.11 5.37 8.24
CA ASN A 219 21.14 4.75 9.57
C ASN A 219 19.72 4.35 9.99
N ILE A 220 19.40 3.07 9.96
CA ILE A 220 18.06 2.53 10.28
C ILE A 220 17.63 2.97 11.68
N THR A 221 18.59 3.15 12.61
CA THR A 221 18.34 3.58 13.98
C THR A 221 17.83 5.02 14.09
N GLU A 222 18.16 5.89 13.14
CA GLU A 222 17.69 7.29 13.14
C GLU A 222 16.23 7.44 12.69
N PHE A 223 15.73 6.45 11.93
CA PHE A 223 14.38 6.43 11.37
C PHE A 223 13.50 5.35 11.96
N SER A 224 13.99 4.58 12.95
CA SER A 224 13.21 3.54 13.59
C SER A 224 12.19 4.14 14.56
N VAL A 225 10.99 3.57 14.56
CA VAL A 225 9.88 3.95 15.41
C VAL A 225 9.95 3.13 16.71
N GLU A 226 9.71 3.76 17.85
CA GLU A 226 9.57 3.06 19.12
C GLU A 226 8.20 2.38 19.20
N LEU A 227 8.12 1.22 19.86
CA LEU A 227 6.86 0.45 19.98
C LEU A 227 5.74 1.28 20.63
N GLY A 228 6.08 2.18 21.57
CA GLY A 228 5.13 3.09 22.19
C GLY A 228 4.45 4.04 21.19
N GLN A 229 5.19 4.52 20.20
CA GLN A 229 4.67 5.41 19.15
C GLN A 229 3.69 4.70 18.20
N VAL A 230 3.83 3.38 18.03
CA VAL A 230 2.89 2.57 17.23
C VAL A 230 1.54 2.44 17.93
N LEU A 231 1.53 2.43 19.26
CA LEU A 231 0.30 2.29 20.05
C LEU A 231 -0.38 3.63 20.29
N LEU A 232 0.39 4.64 20.75
CA LEU A 232 -0.12 5.97 21.09
C LEU A 232 0.92 7.03 20.71
N MET A 233 0.52 8.00 19.91
CA MET A 233 1.40 9.08 19.45
C MET A 233 2.08 9.84 20.60
N ASN A 234 1.33 10.14 21.67
CA ASN A 234 1.84 10.90 22.81
C ASN A 234 2.72 10.08 23.77
N ALA A 235 2.79 8.76 23.65
CA ALA A 235 3.68 7.93 24.46
C ALA A 235 5.15 8.04 24.06
N GLY A 236 5.43 8.68 22.92
CA GLY A 236 6.75 8.82 22.32
C GLY A 236 7.24 10.25 22.15
N THR A 237 6.67 11.24 22.84
CA THR A 237 7.31 12.54 22.98
C THR A 237 8.53 12.48 23.92
N ILE A 238 9.33 11.47 23.79
CA ILE A 238 10.73 11.58 24.12
C ILE A 238 11.28 12.39 22.95
N THR A 239 11.34 13.71 23.15
CA THR A 239 12.14 14.60 22.34
C THR A 239 13.50 13.93 22.18
N ARG A 240 13.70 13.18 21.10
CA ARG A 240 15.04 12.96 20.63
C ARG A 240 15.52 14.36 20.32
N GLU A 241 16.46 14.86 21.09
CA GLU A 241 17.30 15.97 20.71
C GLU A 241 18.08 15.57 19.46
N THR A 242 17.37 15.46 18.35
CA THR A 242 17.98 15.30 17.04
C THR A 242 18.42 16.72 16.68
N ASN A 243 19.72 16.96 16.67
CA ASN A 243 20.34 18.16 16.13
C ASN A 243 20.01 18.37 14.64
N ASN A 244 19.04 17.65 14.09
CA ASN A 244 18.61 17.75 12.71
C ASN A 244 17.15 18.19 12.64
N PRO A 245 16.88 19.51 12.39
CA PRO A 245 15.53 20.06 12.31
C PRO A 245 14.70 19.56 11.13
N GLN A 246 15.25 18.67 10.29
CA GLN A 246 14.56 18.09 9.13
C GLN A 246 13.84 16.76 9.43
N ILE A 247 14.02 16.19 10.61
CA ILE A 247 13.26 14.99 11.01
C ILE A 247 11.92 15.44 11.56
N MET A 248 10.95 15.58 10.68
CA MET A 248 9.56 15.76 11.10
C MET A 248 9.05 14.43 11.68
N GLU A 249 8.72 14.41 12.95
CA GLU A 249 8.03 13.30 13.58
C GLU A 249 6.57 13.26 13.07
N PHE A 250 6.28 12.24 12.28
CA PHE A 250 4.92 11.95 11.84
C PHE A 250 4.31 10.92 12.76
N SER A 251 3.01 11.03 13.04
CA SER A 251 2.29 9.97 13.74
C SER A 251 2.30 8.67 12.93
N VAL A 252 2.75 7.61 13.57
CA VAL A 252 2.76 6.25 13.04
C VAL A 252 1.80 5.34 13.81
N GLU A 253 0.95 5.93 14.66
CA GLU A 253 0.04 5.19 15.51
C GLU A 253 -1.02 4.42 14.74
N ILE A 254 -1.37 3.24 15.25
CA ILE A 254 -2.50 2.43 14.75
C ILE A 254 -3.83 3.19 14.93
N GLY A 255 -3.92 3.98 16.00
CA GLY A 255 -5.09 4.75 16.38
C GLY A 255 -6.05 4.00 17.29
N LEU A 256 -6.54 4.73 18.29
CA LEU A 256 -7.41 4.19 19.32
C LEU A 256 -8.64 3.41 18.80
N PRO A 257 -9.37 3.86 17.74
CA PRO A 257 -10.51 3.13 17.22
C PRO A 257 -10.16 1.73 16.69
N LEU A 258 -9.02 1.58 16.02
CA LEU A 258 -8.56 0.27 15.53
C LEU A 258 -8.08 -0.62 16.66
N MET A 259 -7.42 -0.06 17.67
CA MET A 259 -7.01 -0.80 18.87
C MET A 259 -8.21 -1.32 19.68
N ILE A 260 -9.24 -0.48 19.88
CA ILE A 260 -10.49 -0.90 20.52
C ILE A 260 -11.18 -1.99 19.69
N GLY A 261 -11.26 -1.79 18.37
CA GLY A 261 -11.83 -2.78 17.45
C GLY A 261 -11.11 -4.13 17.52
N ALA A 262 -9.78 -4.13 17.54
CA ALA A 262 -8.96 -5.33 17.69
C ALA A 262 -9.16 -6.01 19.06
N ALA A 263 -9.20 -5.22 20.14
CA ALA A 263 -9.43 -5.73 21.49
C ALA A 263 -10.83 -6.36 21.62
N LEU A 264 -11.87 -5.72 21.07
CA LEU A 264 -13.22 -6.26 21.06
C LEU A 264 -13.32 -7.53 20.21
N ALA A 265 -12.63 -7.58 19.07
CA ALA A 265 -12.58 -8.77 18.22
C ALA A 265 -11.89 -9.93 18.94
N LEU A 266 -10.75 -9.66 19.60
CA LEU A 266 -10.04 -10.65 20.40
C LEU A 266 -10.90 -11.15 21.58
N TYR A 267 -11.55 -10.24 22.32
CA TYR A 267 -12.47 -10.59 23.41
C TYR A 267 -13.62 -11.48 22.92
N ALA A 268 -14.26 -11.12 21.79
CA ALA A 268 -15.31 -11.92 21.18
C ALA A 268 -14.80 -13.29 20.73
N ALA A 269 -13.55 -13.37 20.26
CA ALA A 269 -12.89 -14.62 19.88
C ALA A 269 -12.69 -15.53 21.08
N LEU A 270 -12.16 -15.00 22.16
CA LEU A 270 -11.93 -15.75 23.41
C LEU A 270 -13.24 -16.26 24.02
N GLN A 271 -14.30 -15.45 24.03
CA GLN A 271 -15.63 -15.90 24.51
C GLN A 271 -16.25 -16.98 23.61
N LYS A 272 -15.90 -17.03 22.35
CA LYS A 272 -16.48 -17.97 21.39
C LYS A 272 -15.82 -19.34 21.38
N GLU A 273 -14.62 -19.45 21.92
CA GLU A 273 -13.99 -20.73 22.23
C GLU A 273 -14.90 -21.58 23.15
N GLU A 274 -15.74 -20.92 23.94
CA GLU A 274 -16.78 -21.56 24.78
C GLU A 274 -18.08 -21.87 24.03
N ARG A 275 -18.35 -21.31 22.83
CA ARG A 275 -19.67 -21.37 22.16
C ARG A 275 -19.71 -21.96 20.74
N GLY A 276 -18.64 -22.52 20.17
CA GLY A 276 -18.70 -23.34 18.91
C GLY A 276 -18.49 -22.62 17.58
N LYS A 277 -17.88 -23.27 16.85
CA LYS A 277 -17.08 -23.39 15.60
C LYS A 277 -17.40 -22.55 14.33
N SER A 278 -18.41 -21.74 14.16
CA SER A 278 -18.81 -21.25 12.82
C SER A 278 -18.40 -19.84 12.40
N GLU A 279 -17.88 -18.99 13.29
CA GLU A 279 -17.51 -17.59 12.97
C GLU A 279 -15.99 -17.31 12.98
N TRP A 280 -15.17 -18.32 13.18
CA TRP A 280 -13.69 -18.23 13.31
C TRP A 280 -12.94 -17.88 12.02
N ALA A 281 -13.62 -17.92 10.87
CA ALA A 281 -12.94 -17.67 9.59
C ALA A 281 -12.38 -16.24 9.44
N ALA A 282 -13.03 -15.25 10.04
CA ALA A 282 -12.61 -13.85 9.95
C ALA A 282 -11.46 -13.48 10.92
N LEU A 283 -11.38 -14.18 12.08
CA LEU A 283 -10.36 -13.93 13.09
C LEU A 283 -9.03 -14.64 12.83
N LYS A 284 -8.98 -15.59 11.90
CA LYS A 284 -7.72 -16.23 11.47
C LYS A 284 -6.86 -15.33 10.58
N LEU A 285 -7.27 -14.11 10.31
CA LEU A 285 -6.55 -13.10 9.54
C LEU A 285 -5.91 -12.01 10.40
N VAL A 286 -6.17 -11.96 11.71
CA VAL A 286 -5.49 -11.14 12.70
C VAL A 286 -4.50 -12.00 13.45
#